data_242527d09432d78fab986e4f81f80eff
#
_entry.id   242527d09432d78fab986e4f81f80eff
#
_cell.length_a   1.000
_cell.length_b   1.000
_cell.length_c   1.000
_cell.angle_alpha   90.00
_cell.angle_beta   90.00
_cell.angle_gamma   90.00
#
_symmetry.space_group_name_H-M   'P 1'
#
loop_
_entity.id
_entity.type
_entity.pdbx_description
1 polymer ?
#
loop_
_entity_poly.entity_id
_entity_poly.type
_entity_poly.pdbx_seq_one_letter_code
_entity_poly.pdbx_strand_id
1 'polypeptide(L)'
;MTDFWSGYIIVLALANIVVVAWLLMWTRKMDLSEMAEDGTTGHEYDGIKEYNNPLPRWWLICFWGSIAFALGYLALYPGLGKFQGALGWTSHGELQKDEAAYDKQYGPLYASFAAKPIPELAKDERAMKVAGRIFANNCAVCHGSNARGGSGYPNLTDNDWLYGGEPEKLVETLTNGRNGVMPAWLDSMGEQGVREVVAYALSLSGRKVDADLAEAGKARFGVCAGCHGANGKGNQALGAPNLTDTTWLYGGTQKKVLETVFYGRKNRMPNFAKTLGPERVHLMAAYVYSLSHK
;
A
#
# COMPACT_ATOMS: atom_id res chain seq x y z
N MET A 1 -19.88 21.10 4.12
CA MET A 1 -19.53 22.38 3.46
C MET A 1 -20.48 23.46 3.96
N THR A 2 -20.01 24.69 4.32
CA THR A 2 -20.86 25.81 4.75
C THR A 2 -21.58 26.46 3.55
N ASP A 3 -22.64 27.24 3.82
CA ASP A 3 -23.39 27.92 2.75
C ASP A 3 -22.53 28.95 2.02
N PHE A 4 -21.61 29.62 2.74
CA PHE A 4 -20.64 30.52 2.14
C PHE A 4 -19.79 29.84 1.05
N TRP A 5 -19.18 28.71 1.36
CA TRP A 5 -18.34 27.97 0.41
C TRP A 5 -19.15 27.38 -0.75
N SER A 6 -20.40 26.96 -0.47
CA SER A 6 -21.31 26.50 -1.54
C SER A 6 -21.62 27.63 -2.52
N GLY A 7 -21.99 28.81 -2.01
CA GLY A 7 -22.23 30.00 -2.83
C GLY A 7 -21.01 30.46 -3.62
N TYR A 8 -19.84 30.45 -2.99
CA TYR A 8 -18.57 30.77 -3.66
C TYR A 8 -18.27 29.85 -4.85
N ILE A 9 -18.41 28.53 -4.68
CA ILE A 9 -18.19 27.54 -5.75
C ILE A 9 -19.20 27.75 -6.90
N ILE A 10 -20.48 27.96 -6.58
CA ILE A 10 -21.52 28.19 -7.60
C ILE A 10 -21.19 29.43 -8.43
N VAL A 11 -20.92 30.55 -7.75
CA VAL A 11 -20.61 31.82 -8.45
C VAL A 11 -19.34 31.68 -9.29
N LEU A 12 -18.29 31.06 -8.75
CA LEU A 12 -17.02 30.91 -9.46
C LEU A 12 -17.20 30.03 -10.70
N ALA A 13 -17.86 28.87 -10.56
CA ALA A 13 -18.09 27.94 -11.68
C ALA A 13 -18.91 28.58 -12.79
N LEU A 14 -20.06 29.18 -12.45
CA LEU A 14 -20.94 29.80 -13.44
C LEU A 14 -20.31 31.06 -14.08
N ALA A 15 -19.61 31.90 -13.28
CA ALA A 15 -18.90 33.04 -13.81
C ALA A 15 -17.81 32.63 -14.80
N ASN A 16 -17.04 31.60 -14.52
CA ASN A 16 -16.04 31.10 -15.48
C ASN A 16 -16.69 30.59 -16.78
N ILE A 17 -17.78 29.88 -16.74
CA ILE A 17 -18.48 29.41 -17.95
C ILE A 17 -18.98 30.63 -18.77
N VAL A 18 -19.54 31.63 -18.11
CA VAL A 18 -19.99 32.83 -18.76
C VAL A 18 -18.84 33.63 -19.39
N VAL A 19 -17.75 33.82 -18.65
CA VAL A 19 -16.55 34.53 -19.15
C VAL A 19 -15.94 33.79 -20.34
N VAL A 20 -15.80 32.48 -20.26
CA VAL A 20 -15.25 31.66 -21.35
C VAL A 20 -16.15 31.71 -22.59
N ALA A 21 -17.46 31.62 -22.42
CA ALA A 21 -18.43 31.76 -23.52
C ALA A 21 -18.37 33.14 -24.16
N TRP A 22 -18.25 34.17 -23.32
CA TRP A 22 -18.12 35.58 -23.80
C TRP A 22 -16.79 35.77 -24.56
N LEU A 23 -15.67 35.28 -24.02
CA LEU A 23 -14.37 35.35 -24.70
C LEU A 23 -14.42 34.62 -26.05
N LEU A 24 -15.02 33.46 -26.11
CA LEU A 24 -15.18 32.70 -27.35
C LEU A 24 -16.00 33.47 -28.39
N MET A 25 -17.08 34.14 -27.97
CA MET A 25 -17.86 34.99 -28.87
C MET A 25 -17.10 36.21 -29.33
N TRP A 26 -16.29 36.78 -28.47
CA TRP A 26 -15.49 37.99 -28.80
C TRP A 26 -14.34 37.64 -29.73
N THR A 27 -13.54 36.65 -29.39
CA THR A 27 -12.34 36.27 -30.13
C THR A 27 -12.59 35.53 -31.46
N ARG A 28 -13.83 35.01 -31.67
CA ARG A 28 -14.18 34.37 -32.97
C ARG A 28 -14.23 35.36 -34.13
N LYS A 29 -14.38 36.66 -33.89
CA LYS A 29 -14.39 37.70 -34.92
C LYS A 29 -12.95 38.12 -35.15
N MET A 30 -12.53 38.00 -36.42
CA MET A 30 -11.22 38.50 -36.86
C MET A 30 -11.29 40.03 -36.94
N ASP A 31 -10.32 40.70 -36.34
CA ASP A 31 -10.18 42.14 -36.51
C ASP A 31 -9.32 42.41 -37.76
N LEU A 32 -9.97 42.88 -38.81
CA LEU A 32 -9.31 43.17 -40.08
C LEU A 32 -8.49 44.47 -40.04
N SER A 33 -8.71 45.34 -39.01
CA SER A 33 -7.98 46.59 -38.85
C SER A 33 -6.53 46.40 -38.38
N GLU A 34 -6.26 45.25 -37.76
CA GLU A 34 -4.92 44.89 -37.28
C GLU A 34 -4.16 43.97 -38.25
N MET A 35 -4.71 43.70 -39.43
CA MET A 35 -4.10 42.82 -40.40
C MET A 35 -3.08 43.58 -41.25
N ALA A 36 -1.82 43.11 -41.27
CA ALA A 36 -0.78 43.62 -42.14
C ALA A 36 -1.05 43.25 -43.61
N GLU A 37 -0.44 43.92 -44.55
CA GLU A 37 -0.62 43.68 -46.00
C GLU A 37 -0.25 42.24 -46.41
N ASP A 38 0.63 41.58 -45.66
CA ASP A 38 1.06 40.19 -45.88
C ASP A 38 0.12 39.17 -45.24
N GLY A 39 -1.01 39.57 -44.65
CA GLY A 39 -1.99 38.70 -44.00
C GLY A 39 -1.59 38.26 -42.58
N THR A 40 -0.55 38.84 -41.98
CA THR A 40 -0.10 38.55 -40.62
C THR A 40 -0.70 39.53 -39.61
N THR A 41 -0.51 39.25 -38.31
CA THR A 41 -0.93 40.14 -37.21
C THR A 41 -0.07 41.39 -37.09
N GLY A 42 0.99 41.53 -37.93
CA GLY A 42 1.93 42.66 -37.84
C GLY A 42 2.95 42.54 -36.69
N HIS A 43 2.82 41.57 -35.83
CA HIS A 43 3.78 41.28 -34.75
C HIS A 43 4.76 40.20 -35.18
N GLU A 44 6.01 40.34 -34.74
CA GLU A 44 7.07 39.37 -34.96
C GLU A 44 7.75 39.06 -33.62
N TYR A 45 7.82 37.78 -33.25
CA TYR A 45 8.47 37.29 -32.04
C TYR A 45 9.58 36.31 -32.43
N ASP A 46 10.82 36.65 -32.14
CA ASP A 46 12.00 35.81 -32.44
C ASP A 46 12.08 35.32 -33.93
N GLY A 47 11.67 36.19 -34.85
CA GLY A 47 11.67 35.89 -36.32
C GLY A 47 10.41 35.13 -36.76
N ILE A 48 9.45 34.85 -35.88
CA ILE A 48 8.20 34.18 -36.23
C ILE A 48 7.08 35.21 -36.37
N LYS A 49 6.41 35.19 -37.53
CA LYS A 49 5.20 35.99 -37.79
C LYS A 49 3.97 35.07 -37.73
N GLU A 50 2.90 35.57 -37.15
CA GLU A 50 1.64 34.83 -37.02
C GLU A 50 0.65 35.30 -38.12
N TYR A 51 0.02 34.33 -38.79
CA TYR A 51 -1.08 34.66 -39.73
C TYR A 51 -2.35 34.95 -38.91
N ASN A 52 -3.04 36.00 -39.27
CA ASN A 52 -4.33 36.38 -38.66
C ASN A 52 -5.47 35.56 -39.33
N ASN A 53 -5.61 34.30 -38.94
CA ASN A 53 -6.64 33.41 -39.45
C ASN A 53 -7.83 33.31 -38.50
N PRO A 54 -9.06 33.20 -39.00
CA PRO A 54 -10.23 32.96 -38.15
C PRO A 54 -10.15 31.61 -37.49
N LEU A 55 -10.76 31.48 -36.30
CA LEU A 55 -10.84 30.21 -35.59
C LEU A 55 -11.49 29.12 -36.45
N PRO A 56 -10.94 27.92 -36.56
CA PRO A 56 -11.51 26.82 -37.33
C PRO A 56 -12.94 26.48 -36.87
N ARG A 57 -13.85 26.25 -37.80
CA ARG A 57 -15.27 25.94 -37.48
C ARG A 57 -15.42 24.70 -36.63
N TRP A 58 -14.64 23.65 -36.91
CA TRP A 58 -14.68 22.42 -36.11
C TRP A 58 -14.26 22.65 -34.67
N TRP A 59 -13.27 23.51 -34.43
CA TRP A 59 -12.80 23.87 -33.09
C TRP A 59 -13.89 24.62 -32.31
N LEU A 60 -14.54 25.59 -32.95
CA LEU A 60 -15.67 26.33 -32.35
C LEU A 60 -16.84 25.39 -31.97
N ILE A 61 -17.16 24.42 -32.84
CA ILE A 61 -18.20 23.42 -32.55
C ILE A 61 -17.83 22.57 -31.34
N CYS A 62 -16.58 22.06 -31.29
CA CYS A 62 -16.11 21.27 -30.15
C CYS A 62 -16.12 22.08 -28.85
N PHE A 63 -15.73 23.35 -28.91
CA PHE A 63 -15.69 24.20 -27.72
C PHE A 63 -17.10 24.51 -27.20
N TRP A 64 -18.04 24.86 -28.05
CA TRP A 64 -19.45 25.04 -27.67
C TRP A 64 -20.08 23.74 -27.18
N GLY A 65 -19.71 22.61 -27.77
CA GLY A 65 -20.09 21.29 -27.32
C GLY A 65 -19.60 21.00 -25.90
N SER A 66 -18.36 21.40 -25.57
CA SER A 66 -17.81 21.26 -24.21
C SER A 66 -18.52 22.12 -23.18
N ILE A 67 -18.93 23.35 -23.53
CA ILE A 67 -19.75 24.21 -22.65
C ILE A 67 -21.12 23.59 -22.41
N ALA A 68 -21.79 23.11 -23.47
CA ALA A 68 -23.07 22.43 -23.34
C ALA A 68 -22.96 21.17 -22.48
N PHE A 69 -21.91 20.40 -22.67
CA PHE A 69 -21.60 19.21 -21.84
C PHE A 69 -21.38 19.61 -20.37
N ALA A 70 -20.61 20.68 -20.12
CA ALA A 70 -20.34 21.13 -18.73
C ALA A 70 -21.63 21.55 -18.02
N LEU A 71 -22.53 22.29 -18.70
CA LEU A 71 -23.81 22.68 -18.13
C LEU A 71 -24.71 21.46 -17.88
N GLY A 72 -24.79 20.52 -18.81
CA GLY A 72 -25.50 19.27 -18.65
C GLY A 72 -24.94 18.43 -17.49
N TYR A 73 -23.62 18.34 -17.39
CA TYR A 73 -22.94 17.64 -16.30
C TYR A 73 -23.26 18.25 -14.94
N LEU A 74 -23.16 19.57 -14.80
CA LEU A 74 -23.44 20.28 -13.54
C LEU A 74 -24.92 20.21 -13.14
N ALA A 75 -25.84 20.04 -14.10
CA ALA A 75 -27.25 19.80 -13.81
C ALA A 75 -27.53 18.38 -13.32
N LEU A 76 -26.83 17.38 -13.87
CA LEU A 76 -27.05 15.96 -13.56
C LEU A 76 -26.21 15.45 -12.40
N TYR A 77 -24.98 15.89 -12.27
CA TYR A 77 -23.98 15.40 -11.30
C TYR A 77 -23.58 16.49 -10.29
N PRO A 78 -23.03 16.12 -9.14
CA PRO A 78 -22.55 17.08 -8.16
C PRO A 78 -21.34 17.87 -8.71
N GLY A 79 -21.40 19.19 -8.59
CA GLY A 79 -20.35 20.11 -9.03
C GLY A 79 -20.65 21.55 -8.64
N LEU A 80 -21.88 21.86 -8.21
CA LEU A 80 -22.34 23.16 -7.78
C LEU A 80 -22.55 23.18 -6.24
N GLY A 81 -21.48 23.25 -5.51
CA GLY A 81 -21.52 23.41 -4.05
C GLY A 81 -22.30 22.29 -3.34
N LYS A 82 -23.41 22.64 -2.67
CA LYS A 82 -24.30 21.68 -1.98
C LYS A 82 -25.30 21.00 -2.91
N PHE A 83 -25.44 21.45 -4.15
CA PHE A 83 -26.32 20.83 -5.11
C PHE A 83 -25.75 19.47 -5.55
N GLN A 84 -26.52 18.41 -5.33
CA GLN A 84 -26.05 17.02 -5.59
C GLN A 84 -26.31 16.54 -7.02
N GLY A 85 -26.78 17.44 -7.89
CA GLY A 85 -27.23 17.07 -9.23
C GLY A 85 -28.57 16.35 -9.23
N ALA A 86 -29.25 16.35 -10.39
CA ALA A 86 -30.56 15.71 -10.52
C ALA A 86 -30.52 14.19 -10.32
N LEU A 87 -29.37 13.56 -10.58
CA LEU A 87 -29.19 12.10 -10.40
C LEU A 87 -28.84 11.72 -8.94
N GLY A 88 -28.46 12.66 -8.08
CA GLY A 88 -28.04 12.38 -6.71
C GLY A 88 -26.82 11.42 -6.63
N TRP A 89 -26.07 11.34 -7.73
CA TRP A 89 -24.91 10.46 -7.83
C TRP A 89 -23.76 10.95 -6.94
N THR A 90 -23.11 10.03 -6.24
CA THR A 90 -21.84 10.29 -5.55
C THR A 90 -20.93 9.10 -5.72
N SER A 91 -19.61 9.32 -5.80
CA SER A 91 -18.61 8.24 -5.86
C SER A 91 -18.70 7.29 -4.66
N HIS A 92 -19.03 7.84 -3.48
CA HIS A 92 -19.23 7.03 -2.27
C HIS A 92 -20.51 6.17 -2.37
N GLY A 93 -21.60 6.72 -2.88
CA GLY A 93 -22.85 5.97 -3.07
C GLY A 93 -22.73 4.88 -4.14
N GLU A 94 -21.92 5.12 -5.18
CA GLU A 94 -21.62 4.10 -6.19
C GLU A 94 -20.77 2.98 -5.58
N LEU A 95 -19.70 3.33 -4.86
CA LEU A 95 -18.88 2.35 -4.15
C LEU A 95 -19.73 1.47 -3.22
N GLN A 96 -20.62 2.07 -2.42
CA GLN A 96 -21.51 1.30 -1.54
C GLN A 96 -22.43 0.33 -2.31
N LYS A 97 -22.94 0.74 -3.48
CA LYS A 97 -23.75 -0.15 -4.33
C LYS A 97 -22.93 -1.31 -4.88
N ASP A 98 -21.70 -1.02 -5.32
CA ASP A 98 -20.79 -2.04 -5.85
C ASP A 98 -20.36 -3.02 -4.76
N GLU A 99 -20.04 -2.53 -3.55
CA GLU A 99 -19.72 -3.36 -2.39
C GLU A 99 -20.92 -4.26 -2.02
N ALA A 100 -22.14 -3.70 -1.95
CA ALA A 100 -23.35 -4.48 -1.67
C ALA A 100 -23.65 -5.54 -2.76
N ALA A 101 -23.42 -5.20 -4.02
CA ALA A 101 -23.58 -6.14 -5.13
C ALA A 101 -22.54 -7.27 -5.06
N TYR A 102 -21.29 -6.92 -4.74
CA TYR A 102 -20.22 -7.87 -4.52
C TYR A 102 -20.53 -8.82 -3.36
N ASP A 103 -20.95 -8.28 -2.22
CA ASP A 103 -21.27 -9.08 -1.03
C ASP A 103 -22.48 -9.99 -1.28
N LYS A 104 -23.49 -9.54 -2.01
CA LYS A 104 -24.62 -10.37 -2.42
C LYS A 104 -24.19 -11.54 -3.32
N GLN A 105 -23.24 -11.30 -4.22
CA GLN A 105 -22.77 -12.31 -5.17
C GLN A 105 -21.77 -13.29 -4.54
N TYR A 106 -20.81 -12.80 -3.75
CA TYR A 106 -19.69 -13.58 -3.26
C TYR A 106 -19.73 -13.89 -1.75
N GLY A 107 -20.54 -13.16 -0.98
CA GLY A 107 -20.72 -13.39 0.46
C GLY A 107 -21.04 -14.85 0.82
N PRO A 108 -22.03 -15.51 0.17
CA PRO A 108 -22.33 -16.90 0.43
C PRO A 108 -21.15 -17.86 0.20
N LEU A 109 -20.28 -17.56 -0.78
CA LEU A 109 -19.08 -18.36 -1.04
C LEU A 109 -18.08 -18.21 0.10
N TYR A 110 -17.78 -16.97 0.54
CA TYR A 110 -16.84 -16.73 1.65
C TYR A 110 -17.38 -17.30 2.96
N ALA A 111 -18.67 -17.17 3.23
CA ALA A 111 -19.30 -17.78 4.39
C ALA A 111 -19.16 -19.33 4.39
N SER A 112 -19.29 -19.96 3.22
CA SER A 112 -19.08 -21.41 3.09
C SER A 112 -17.62 -21.83 3.37
N PHE A 113 -16.65 -20.99 3.05
CA PHE A 113 -15.25 -21.21 3.39
C PHE A 113 -14.99 -21.00 4.90
N ALA A 114 -15.56 -19.94 5.47
CA ALA A 114 -15.38 -19.61 6.88
C ALA A 114 -16.00 -20.65 7.83
N ALA A 115 -16.98 -21.44 7.36
CA ALA A 115 -17.56 -22.51 8.12
C ALA A 115 -16.63 -23.73 8.30
N LYS A 116 -15.55 -23.86 7.53
CA LYS A 116 -14.58 -24.97 7.60
C LYS A 116 -13.42 -24.60 8.53
N PRO A 117 -12.91 -25.53 9.36
CA PRO A 117 -11.66 -25.33 10.08
C PRO A 117 -10.49 -25.06 9.13
N ILE A 118 -9.55 -24.22 9.54
CA ILE A 118 -8.40 -23.81 8.72
C ILE A 118 -7.61 -25.00 8.13
N PRO A 119 -7.27 -26.06 8.90
CA PRO A 119 -6.54 -27.20 8.36
C PRO A 119 -7.30 -27.99 7.28
N GLU A 120 -8.63 -27.99 7.35
CA GLU A 120 -9.49 -28.60 6.34
C GLU A 120 -9.62 -27.70 5.12
N LEU A 121 -9.87 -26.39 5.34
CA LEU A 121 -9.98 -25.39 4.29
C LEU A 121 -8.68 -25.27 3.47
N ALA A 122 -7.52 -25.45 4.10
CA ALA A 122 -6.21 -25.45 3.46
C ALA A 122 -6.03 -26.55 2.39
N LYS A 123 -6.87 -27.59 2.42
CA LYS A 123 -6.90 -28.69 1.43
C LYS A 123 -7.93 -28.48 0.31
N ASP A 124 -8.76 -27.46 0.43
CA ASP A 124 -9.79 -27.13 -0.57
C ASP A 124 -9.16 -26.36 -1.73
N GLU A 125 -8.98 -27.02 -2.88
CA GLU A 125 -8.34 -26.43 -4.07
C GLU A 125 -9.06 -25.17 -4.57
N ARG A 126 -10.40 -25.15 -4.50
CA ARG A 126 -11.19 -23.98 -4.90
C ARG A 126 -10.94 -22.79 -3.98
N ALA A 127 -10.92 -23.05 -2.68
CA ALA A 127 -10.62 -22.04 -1.67
C ALA A 127 -9.19 -21.51 -1.86
N MET A 128 -8.20 -22.37 -2.04
CA MET A 128 -6.79 -21.99 -2.25
C MET A 128 -6.59 -21.20 -3.54
N LYS A 129 -7.32 -21.51 -4.61
CA LYS A 129 -7.28 -20.72 -5.85
C LYS A 129 -7.84 -19.31 -5.67
N VAL A 130 -8.92 -19.15 -4.91
CA VAL A 130 -9.47 -17.82 -4.56
C VAL A 130 -8.52 -17.06 -3.65
N ALA A 131 -8.01 -17.71 -2.61
CA ALA A 131 -7.06 -17.14 -1.66
C ALA A 131 -5.76 -16.68 -2.33
N GLY A 132 -5.23 -17.45 -3.28
CA GLY A 132 -4.05 -17.07 -4.06
C GLY A 132 -4.20 -15.74 -4.81
N ARG A 133 -5.41 -15.42 -5.31
CA ARG A 133 -5.68 -14.12 -5.93
C ARG A 133 -5.71 -12.99 -4.90
N ILE A 134 -6.30 -13.23 -3.73
CA ILE A 134 -6.31 -12.25 -2.62
C ILE A 134 -4.87 -12.00 -2.14
N PHE A 135 -4.06 -13.06 -2.01
CA PHE A 135 -2.66 -12.99 -1.65
C PHE A 135 -1.87 -12.14 -2.66
N ALA A 136 -2.04 -12.38 -3.95
CA ALA A 136 -1.35 -11.64 -5.01
C ALA A 136 -1.63 -10.13 -4.94
N ASN A 137 -2.86 -9.75 -4.61
CA ASN A 137 -3.27 -8.34 -4.57
C ASN A 137 -2.91 -7.62 -3.26
N ASN A 138 -2.78 -8.33 -2.14
CA ASN A 138 -2.66 -7.69 -0.83
C ASN A 138 -1.35 -8.03 -0.09
N CYS A 139 -0.75 -9.19 -0.35
CA CYS A 139 0.34 -9.74 0.45
C CYS A 139 1.65 -9.87 -0.32
N ALA A 140 1.56 -10.17 -1.63
CA ALA A 140 2.72 -10.46 -2.48
C ALA A 140 3.71 -9.30 -2.62
N VAL A 141 3.24 -8.05 -2.47
CA VAL A 141 4.11 -6.86 -2.53
C VAL A 141 5.20 -6.89 -1.46
N CYS A 142 4.92 -7.48 -0.29
CA CYS A 142 5.88 -7.64 0.80
C CYS A 142 6.45 -9.07 0.86
N HIS A 143 5.59 -10.08 0.76
CA HIS A 143 6.00 -11.48 0.95
C HIS A 143 6.47 -12.17 -0.33
N GLY A 144 6.49 -11.47 -1.47
CA GLY A 144 6.83 -12.03 -2.78
C GLY A 144 5.67 -12.86 -3.38
N SER A 145 5.63 -12.96 -4.70
CA SER A 145 4.59 -13.75 -5.41
C SER A 145 4.66 -15.25 -5.12
N ASN A 146 5.84 -15.73 -4.70
CA ASN A 146 6.08 -17.10 -4.28
C ASN A 146 5.99 -17.28 -2.74
N ALA A 147 5.59 -16.24 -2.01
CA ALA A 147 5.47 -16.19 -0.55
C ALA A 147 6.78 -16.47 0.22
N ARG A 148 7.95 -16.41 -0.44
CA ARG A 148 9.25 -16.66 0.21
C ARG A 148 9.85 -15.44 0.90
N GLY A 149 9.12 -14.32 0.91
CA GLY A 149 9.56 -13.11 1.58
C GLY A 149 10.74 -12.43 0.90
N GLY A 150 11.47 -11.66 1.70
CA GLY A 150 12.65 -10.92 1.30
C GLY A 150 13.31 -10.28 2.52
N SER A 151 14.28 -9.39 2.30
CA SER A 151 14.95 -8.72 3.43
C SER A 151 13.94 -7.92 4.26
N GLY A 152 13.73 -8.32 5.50
CA GLY A 152 12.76 -7.72 6.43
C GLY A 152 11.33 -8.27 6.31
N TYR A 153 11.04 -9.14 5.35
CA TYR A 153 9.75 -9.79 5.17
C TYR A 153 9.87 -11.31 5.30
N PRO A 154 9.17 -11.95 6.26
CA PRO A 154 9.32 -13.37 6.51
C PRO A 154 8.86 -14.23 5.32
N ASN A 155 9.56 -15.34 5.14
CA ASN A 155 9.14 -16.44 4.29
C ASN A 155 7.92 -17.12 4.94
N LEU A 156 6.86 -17.34 4.17
CA LEU A 156 5.64 -17.96 4.63
C LEU A 156 5.54 -19.45 4.20
N THR A 157 6.60 -19.97 3.58
CA THR A 157 6.63 -21.34 3.05
C THR A 157 7.50 -22.28 3.88
N ASP A 158 8.16 -21.75 4.94
CA ASP A 158 8.94 -22.52 5.90
C ASP A 158 8.22 -22.65 7.25
N ASN A 159 8.90 -23.25 8.23
CA ASN A 159 8.36 -23.43 9.59
C ASN A 159 8.97 -22.44 10.61
N ASP A 160 9.66 -21.40 10.15
CA ASP A 160 10.32 -20.43 11.01
C ASP A 160 9.41 -19.22 11.27
N TRP A 161 8.52 -19.39 12.23
CA TRP A 161 7.49 -18.41 12.56
C TRP A 161 7.91 -17.47 13.69
N LEU A 162 7.86 -16.16 13.44
CA LEU A 162 8.14 -15.13 14.47
C LEU A 162 7.05 -15.06 15.54
N TYR A 163 5.78 -15.27 15.19
CA TYR A 163 4.63 -15.12 16.08
C TYR A 163 3.78 -16.40 16.19
N GLY A 164 4.26 -17.51 15.65
CA GLY A 164 3.54 -18.77 15.57
C GLY A 164 2.86 -18.99 14.23
N GLY A 165 2.82 -20.25 13.78
CA GLY A 165 2.21 -20.71 12.52
C GLY A 165 0.88 -21.44 12.70
N GLU A 166 0.40 -21.58 13.93
CA GLU A 166 -0.89 -22.20 14.24
C GLU A 166 -2.05 -21.37 13.68
N PRO A 167 -3.18 -22.02 13.31
CA PRO A 167 -4.33 -21.35 12.70
C PRO A 167 -4.77 -20.08 13.41
N GLU A 168 -4.89 -20.13 14.74
CA GLU A 168 -5.34 -19.03 15.58
C GLU A 168 -4.34 -17.87 15.57
N LYS A 169 -3.03 -18.17 15.53
CA LYS A 169 -1.96 -17.17 15.45
C LYS A 169 -1.89 -16.51 14.08
N LEU A 170 -2.18 -17.23 13.02
CA LEU A 170 -2.28 -16.67 11.68
C LEU A 170 -3.49 -15.72 11.56
N VAL A 171 -4.65 -16.11 12.09
CA VAL A 171 -5.83 -15.25 12.16
C VAL A 171 -5.54 -14.00 12.98
N GLU A 172 -4.93 -14.14 14.18
CA GLU A 172 -4.55 -13.02 15.03
C GLU A 172 -3.61 -12.05 14.30
N THR A 173 -2.61 -12.59 13.61
CA THR A 173 -1.63 -11.80 12.84
C THR A 173 -2.28 -11.02 11.70
N LEU A 174 -3.18 -11.64 10.95
CA LEU A 174 -3.89 -10.98 9.85
C LEU A 174 -4.92 -9.95 10.37
N THR A 175 -5.58 -10.26 11.47
CA THR A 175 -6.60 -9.37 12.06
C THR A 175 -5.99 -8.12 12.66
N ASN A 176 -4.95 -8.28 13.50
CA ASN A 176 -4.40 -7.19 14.31
C ASN A 176 -3.13 -6.57 13.72
N GLY A 177 -2.49 -7.25 12.75
CA GLY A 177 -1.15 -6.93 12.31
C GLY A 177 -0.09 -7.27 13.36
N ARG A 178 1.16 -6.94 13.06
CA ARG A 178 2.28 -7.11 14.00
C ARG A 178 3.21 -5.91 13.95
N ASN A 179 3.80 -5.57 15.09
CA ASN A 179 4.83 -4.55 15.21
C ASN A 179 6.04 -5.18 15.90
N GLY A 180 7.11 -5.38 15.15
CA GLY A 180 8.38 -5.88 15.67
C GLY A 180 9.34 -4.71 15.93
N VAL A 181 9.96 -4.68 17.10
CA VAL A 181 10.97 -3.69 17.45
C VAL A 181 12.14 -4.40 18.10
N MET A 182 13.32 -4.29 17.49
CA MET A 182 14.60 -4.61 18.11
C MET A 182 15.35 -3.29 18.34
N PRO A 183 15.68 -2.91 19.57
CA PRO A 183 16.36 -1.65 19.84
C PRO A 183 17.79 -1.64 19.26
N ALA A 184 18.33 -0.45 19.03
CA ALA A 184 19.74 -0.23 18.73
C ALA A 184 20.58 -0.42 19.99
N TRP A 185 21.77 -1.01 19.84
CA TRP A 185 22.63 -1.33 20.97
C TRP A 185 24.01 -0.64 20.90
N LEU A 186 24.27 0.14 19.83
CA LEU A 186 25.56 0.79 19.65
C LEU A 186 25.92 1.74 20.82
N ASP A 187 24.97 2.60 21.20
CA ASP A 187 25.20 3.62 22.24
C ASP A 187 25.40 3.01 23.63
N SER A 188 24.76 1.86 23.91
CA SER A 188 24.82 1.22 25.23
C SER A 188 25.96 0.23 25.40
N MET A 189 26.41 -0.41 24.30
CA MET A 189 27.46 -1.45 24.34
C MET A 189 28.78 -0.99 23.75
N GLY A 190 28.78 0.08 22.98
CA GLY A 190 29.91 0.48 22.15
C GLY A 190 30.15 -0.49 20.98
N GLU A 191 31.00 -0.11 20.05
CA GLU A 191 31.28 -0.90 18.85
C GLU A 191 31.84 -2.29 19.19
N GLN A 192 32.80 -2.34 20.12
CA GLN A 192 33.43 -3.60 20.53
C GLN A 192 32.41 -4.55 21.17
N GLY A 193 31.56 -4.06 22.10
CA GLY A 193 30.56 -4.90 22.75
C GLY A 193 29.51 -5.45 21.76
N VAL A 194 29.17 -4.68 20.75
CA VAL A 194 28.26 -5.17 19.66
C VAL A 194 28.99 -6.22 18.80
N ARG A 195 30.26 -6.05 18.46
CA ARG A 195 31.03 -7.06 17.72
C ARG A 195 31.09 -8.39 18.47
N GLU A 196 31.33 -8.35 19.78
CA GLU A 196 31.36 -9.52 20.64
C GLU A 196 30.02 -10.24 20.70
N VAL A 197 28.91 -9.53 20.98
CA VAL A 197 27.58 -10.14 21.08
C VAL A 197 27.10 -10.69 19.74
N VAL A 198 27.47 -10.06 18.64
CA VAL A 198 27.16 -10.56 17.27
C VAL A 198 27.96 -11.82 16.98
N ALA A 199 29.21 -11.91 17.36
CA ALA A 199 30.00 -13.14 17.22
C ALA A 199 29.36 -14.29 17.99
N TYR A 200 28.92 -14.06 19.23
CA TYR A 200 28.18 -15.04 20.01
C TYR A 200 26.84 -15.44 19.36
N ALA A 201 26.02 -14.47 18.94
CA ALA A 201 24.74 -14.76 18.30
C ALA A 201 24.91 -15.60 17.03
N LEU A 202 25.92 -15.33 16.21
CA LEU A 202 26.24 -16.11 15.03
C LEU A 202 26.75 -17.52 15.37
N SER A 203 27.51 -17.68 16.47
CA SER A 203 27.98 -18.99 16.93
C SER A 203 26.82 -19.91 17.35
N LEU A 204 25.73 -19.35 17.88
CA LEU A 204 24.52 -20.12 18.24
C LEU A 204 23.91 -20.86 17.04
N SER A 205 24.04 -20.29 15.83
CA SER A 205 23.58 -20.93 14.58
C SER A 205 24.65 -21.80 13.92
N GLY A 206 25.72 -22.17 14.63
CA GLY A 206 26.80 -23.02 14.12
C GLY A 206 27.71 -22.35 13.10
N ARG A 207 27.67 -21.04 12.98
CA ARG A 207 28.53 -20.28 12.05
C ARG A 207 29.96 -20.18 12.61
N LYS A 208 30.93 -20.24 11.69
CA LYS A 208 32.33 -20.03 12.04
C LYS A 208 32.56 -18.54 12.37
N VAL A 209 32.99 -18.26 13.57
CA VAL A 209 33.27 -16.94 14.12
C VAL A 209 34.60 -16.93 14.85
N ASP A 210 35.09 -15.75 15.26
CA ASP A 210 36.18 -15.61 16.17
C ASP A 210 35.77 -16.11 17.57
N ALA A 211 36.51 -17.06 18.12
CA ALA A 211 36.19 -17.74 19.37
C ALA A 211 36.31 -16.83 20.59
N ASP A 212 37.29 -15.92 20.59
CA ASP A 212 37.52 -15.00 21.69
C ASP A 212 36.43 -13.94 21.76
N LEU A 213 36.02 -13.42 20.59
CA LEU A 213 34.87 -12.52 20.50
C LEU A 213 33.59 -13.20 20.91
N ALA A 214 33.36 -14.44 20.52
CA ALA A 214 32.14 -15.18 20.88
C ALA A 214 32.07 -15.45 22.39
N GLU A 215 33.15 -15.82 23.03
CA GLU A 215 33.18 -16.05 24.49
C GLU A 215 32.98 -14.73 25.27
N ALA A 216 33.61 -13.63 24.86
CA ALA A 216 33.33 -12.30 25.41
C ALA A 216 31.88 -11.87 25.21
N GLY A 217 31.30 -12.17 24.03
CA GLY A 217 29.91 -11.88 23.67
C GLY A 217 28.87 -12.67 24.48
N LYS A 218 29.19 -13.89 24.87
CA LYS A 218 28.37 -14.74 25.74
C LYS A 218 28.05 -14.05 27.07
N ALA A 219 29.05 -13.43 27.69
CA ALA A 219 28.87 -12.66 28.93
C ALA A 219 27.93 -11.46 28.75
N ARG A 220 27.90 -10.86 27.55
CA ARG A 220 27.08 -9.69 27.23
C ARG A 220 25.65 -10.06 26.74
N PHE A 221 25.43 -11.32 26.34
CA PHE A 221 24.16 -11.77 25.75
C PHE A 221 22.98 -11.67 26.71
N GLY A 222 23.20 -11.52 28.00
CA GLY A 222 22.14 -11.41 29.02
C GLY A 222 21.07 -10.38 28.68
N VAL A 223 21.42 -9.23 28.10
CA VAL A 223 20.43 -8.20 27.69
C VAL A 223 19.62 -8.62 26.47
N CYS A 224 20.16 -9.45 25.60
CA CYS A 224 19.48 -10.00 24.43
C CYS A 224 18.54 -11.16 24.82
N ALA A 225 18.91 -11.91 25.86
CA ALA A 225 18.18 -13.07 26.36
C ALA A 225 16.75 -12.72 26.83
N GLY A 226 16.51 -11.46 27.25
CA GLY A 226 15.19 -10.99 27.63
C GLY A 226 14.14 -11.13 26.52
N CYS A 227 14.56 -10.97 25.26
CA CYS A 227 13.69 -11.15 24.10
C CYS A 227 13.96 -12.47 23.38
N HIS A 228 15.26 -12.82 23.14
CA HIS A 228 15.63 -13.98 22.35
C HIS A 228 15.74 -15.31 23.14
N GLY A 229 15.46 -15.26 24.45
CA GLY A 229 15.63 -16.40 25.35
C GLY A 229 17.09 -16.64 25.74
N ALA A 230 17.32 -17.22 26.92
CA ALA A 230 18.68 -17.50 27.41
C ALA A 230 19.47 -18.49 26.53
N ASN A 231 18.75 -19.35 25.80
CA ASN A 231 19.30 -20.30 24.84
C ASN A 231 19.30 -19.79 23.38
N GLY A 232 18.89 -18.53 23.14
CA GLY A 232 18.79 -17.93 21.82
C GLY A 232 17.68 -18.46 20.92
N LYS A 233 16.75 -19.30 21.41
CA LYS A 233 15.68 -19.91 20.60
C LYS A 233 14.53 -18.98 20.24
N GLY A 234 14.61 -17.71 20.62
CA GLY A 234 13.58 -16.72 20.34
C GLY A 234 12.39 -16.75 21.31
N ASN A 235 11.43 -15.91 21.02
CA ASN A 235 10.17 -15.82 21.77
C ASN A 235 9.02 -15.39 20.86
N GLN A 236 8.16 -16.30 20.49
CA GLN A 236 7.03 -16.03 19.61
C GLN A 236 5.99 -15.07 20.20
N ALA A 237 5.89 -14.96 21.52
CA ALA A 237 5.00 -13.97 22.13
C ALA A 237 5.44 -12.52 21.87
N LEU A 238 6.74 -12.30 21.71
CA LEU A 238 7.36 -11.01 21.41
C LEU A 238 7.71 -10.83 19.91
N GLY A 239 7.62 -11.89 19.12
CA GLY A 239 8.11 -11.90 17.74
C GLY A 239 9.64 -11.82 17.63
N ALA A 240 10.36 -12.24 18.69
CA ALA A 240 11.80 -12.28 18.69
C ALA A 240 12.28 -13.57 18.01
N PRO A 241 13.09 -13.48 16.92
CA PRO A 241 13.51 -14.63 16.13
C PRO A 241 14.44 -15.58 16.93
N ASN A 242 14.39 -16.84 16.53
CA ASN A 242 15.37 -17.84 16.90
C ASN A 242 16.74 -17.49 16.30
N LEU A 243 17.78 -17.47 17.11
CA LEU A 243 19.15 -17.19 16.71
C LEU A 243 20.01 -18.46 16.56
N THR A 244 19.39 -19.63 16.77
CA THR A 244 20.10 -20.91 16.73
C THR A 244 19.91 -21.66 15.40
N ASP A 245 19.06 -21.14 14.53
CA ASP A 245 18.81 -21.68 13.18
C ASP A 245 19.58 -20.92 12.10
N THR A 246 19.29 -21.25 10.84
CA THR A 246 19.92 -20.63 9.67
C THR A 246 19.06 -19.54 9.02
N THR A 247 17.86 -19.27 9.55
CA THR A 247 16.90 -18.33 9.00
C THR A 247 17.09 -16.92 9.58
N TRP A 248 17.47 -15.99 8.75
CA TRP A 248 17.80 -14.63 9.15
C TRP A 248 17.01 -13.61 8.33
N LEU A 249 16.03 -12.98 8.94
CA LEU A 249 15.09 -12.07 8.31
C LEU A 249 15.73 -10.91 7.52
N TYR A 250 16.86 -10.41 7.97
CA TYR A 250 17.62 -9.32 7.33
C TYR A 250 18.93 -9.79 6.68
N GLY A 251 19.10 -11.12 6.61
CA GLY A 251 20.34 -11.76 6.15
C GLY A 251 21.33 -12.06 7.27
N GLY A 252 21.91 -13.27 7.21
CA GLY A 252 22.77 -13.83 8.25
C GLY A 252 24.27 -13.57 8.03
N THR A 253 24.70 -12.67 7.15
CA THR A 253 26.12 -12.30 7.09
C THR A 253 26.50 -11.47 8.32
N GLN A 254 27.76 -11.60 8.78
CA GLN A 254 28.25 -10.85 9.93
C GLN A 254 27.96 -9.34 9.78
N LYS A 255 28.16 -8.78 8.59
CA LYS A 255 27.86 -7.37 8.28
C LYS A 255 26.38 -7.02 8.52
N LYS A 256 25.45 -7.87 8.06
CA LYS A 256 24.00 -7.64 8.22
C LYS A 256 23.52 -7.79 9.66
N VAL A 257 24.13 -8.72 10.40
CA VAL A 257 23.79 -8.90 11.82
C VAL A 257 24.38 -7.74 12.64
N LEU A 258 25.61 -7.29 12.35
CA LEU A 258 26.17 -6.07 12.94
C LEU A 258 25.28 -4.85 12.69
N GLU A 259 24.85 -4.62 11.43
CA GLU A 259 23.92 -3.54 11.09
C GLU A 259 22.63 -3.62 11.92
N THR A 260 22.09 -4.83 12.07
CA THR A 260 20.86 -5.06 12.85
C THR A 260 21.04 -4.73 14.33
N VAL A 261 22.15 -5.11 14.94
CA VAL A 261 22.42 -4.84 16.36
C VAL A 261 22.85 -3.39 16.59
N PHE A 262 23.63 -2.80 15.68
CA PHE A 262 24.02 -1.40 15.78
C PHE A 262 22.83 -0.44 15.77
N TYR A 263 21.96 -0.58 14.76
CA TYR A 263 20.92 0.41 14.47
C TYR A 263 19.52 -0.03 14.89
N GLY A 264 19.38 -1.28 15.34
CA GLY A 264 18.07 -1.86 15.62
C GLY A 264 17.25 -2.14 14.35
N ARG A 265 16.04 -2.66 14.56
CA ARG A 265 15.07 -2.90 13.49
C ARG A 265 13.67 -2.54 13.96
N LYS A 266 12.90 -1.96 13.05
CA LYS A 266 11.48 -1.66 13.28
C LYS A 266 10.70 -2.09 12.06
N ASN A 267 9.83 -3.06 12.24
CA ASN A 267 8.98 -3.60 11.17
C ASN A 267 7.51 -3.55 11.58
N ARG A 268 6.67 -3.38 10.58
CA ARG A 268 5.22 -3.41 10.76
C ARG A 268 4.58 -4.27 9.68
N MET A 269 3.79 -5.26 10.07
CA MET A 269 2.78 -5.90 9.25
C MET A 269 1.45 -5.21 9.55
N PRO A 270 0.77 -4.62 8.56
CA PRO A 270 -0.53 -3.95 8.78
C PRO A 270 -1.62 -4.96 9.16
N ASN A 271 -2.69 -4.49 9.78
CA ASN A 271 -3.91 -5.28 9.97
C ASN A 271 -4.73 -5.28 8.68
N PHE A 272 -5.39 -6.41 8.42
CA PHE A 272 -6.24 -6.60 7.24
C PHE A 272 -7.72 -6.79 7.58
N ALA A 273 -8.11 -6.68 8.87
CA ALA A 273 -9.48 -6.88 9.31
C ALA A 273 -10.48 -5.99 8.57
N LYS A 274 -10.17 -4.69 8.42
CA LYS A 274 -11.03 -3.75 7.71
C LYS A 274 -11.06 -3.97 6.20
N THR A 275 -9.94 -4.35 5.61
CA THR A 275 -9.80 -4.48 4.15
C THR A 275 -10.41 -5.78 3.65
N LEU A 276 -10.21 -6.86 4.40
CA LEU A 276 -10.64 -8.20 3.98
C LEU A 276 -11.97 -8.63 4.59
N GLY A 277 -12.28 -8.20 5.82
CA GLY A 277 -13.36 -8.78 6.60
C GLY A 277 -13.00 -10.17 7.18
N PRO A 278 -13.80 -10.67 8.14
CA PRO A 278 -13.45 -11.87 8.91
C PRO A 278 -13.38 -13.15 8.06
N GLU A 279 -14.27 -13.34 7.09
CA GLU A 279 -14.31 -14.55 6.27
C GLU A 279 -13.09 -14.66 5.35
N ARG A 280 -12.66 -13.53 4.77
CA ARG A 280 -11.47 -13.49 3.91
C ARG A 280 -10.18 -13.55 4.72
N VAL A 281 -10.17 -13.01 5.94
CA VAL A 281 -9.06 -13.20 6.89
C VAL A 281 -8.90 -14.68 7.23
N HIS A 282 -10.00 -15.40 7.53
CA HIS A 282 -10.00 -16.83 7.77
C HIS A 282 -9.48 -17.62 6.56
N LEU A 283 -9.95 -17.29 5.36
CA LEU A 283 -9.49 -17.88 4.11
C LEU A 283 -7.99 -17.61 3.88
N MET A 284 -7.51 -16.40 4.17
CA MET A 284 -6.09 -16.08 4.03
C MET A 284 -5.21 -16.80 5.05
N ALA A 285 -5.70 -16.97 6.28
CA ALA A 285 -5.01 -17.79 7.28
C ALA A 285 -4.88 -19.26 6.80
N ALA A 286 -5.93 -19.81 6.22
CA ALA A 286 -5.88 -21.15 5.62
C ALA A 286 -4.89 -21.24 4.45
N TYR A 287 -4.82 -20.19 3.61
CA TYR A 287 -3.85 -20.15 2.51
C TYR A 287 -2.42 -20.12 3.03
N VAL A 288 -2.10 -19.23 3.98
CA VAL A 288 -0.76 -19.13 4.56
C VAL A 288 -0.40 -20.45 5.28
N TYR A 289 -1.34 -21.04 6.03
CA TYR A 289 -1.17 -22.36 6.66
C TYR A 289 -0.82 -23.44 5.64
N SER A 290 -1.49 -23.46 4.48
CA SER A 290 -1.23 -24.46 3.42
C SER A 290 0.15 -24.35 2.78
N LEU A 291 0.81 -23.17 2.87
CA LEU A 291 2.13 -22.97 2.27
C LEU A 291 3.25 -23.70 3.03
N SER A 292 3.12 -23.83 4.35
CA SER A 292 4.10 -24.48 5.23
C SER A 292 3.70 -25.91 5.66
N HIS A 293 2.41 -26.26 5.58
CA HIS A 293 1.88 -27.57 5.98
C HIS A 293 1.44 -28.36 4.73
N LYS A 294 2.40 -28.82 3.95
CA LYS A 294 2.18 -29.64 2.75
C LYS A 294 2.09 -31.12 3.08
#